data_41bb7f4b2e633457f8114a81630068fe
#
_entry.id   41bb7f4b2e633457f8114a81630068fe
#
_cell.length_a   1.000
_cell.length_b   1.000
_cell.length_c   1.000
_cell.angle_alpha   90.00
_cell.angle_beta   90.00
_cell.angle_gamma   90.00
#
_symmetry.space_group_name_H-M   'P 1'
#
loop_
_entity.id
_entity.type
_entity.pdbx_description
1 polymer ?
#
loop_
_entity_poly.entity_id
_entity_poly.type
_entity_poly.pdbx_seq_one_letter_code
_entity_poly.pdbx_strand_id
1 'polypeptide(L)'
;MFFQGNEKYNCATYLRLSRSDGDQQESNSIKNQRALLNDYMEKHPELHKFDEYVDDGYSGTNFERPDFKRMMQDIEKRNVNCIIVKDLSRFGRNYIETGRYLERIFPFMGVRFIAINDHYDSAEENDDKGRILIPFNNLINDTYCRDISLRVRSHLDVKRKEGQFIGSFAGYGYRKDPKDKNHLIIDEYAAGIVQEIFKQKLNGMSSQRIASHLNELGVLPPNEYKRANGFNYTCGFQAGLNQKWTVVSVNRILKNESYTGTLIQGKRRKINYKVKKSHDVGSENWIRVEDAHDAIISKGEFQQVQQLLELDTRTAPSQTTVYPLSGFMRCADCGQNMIRRTVTKNGKKYQYYHCSTYKHGGGCTPHMINSEKLTESVLAAIRHQVTLLVEAEKVLSHAELASGEQIGIKILDSQIIALEAELERYSNLKIRLYQDLCDDVVSREEYGEMNTRFAQKIKEAQDKIQEIREKKQEALKHDTLLPTWLEEFKQYEHIKTLERRVVVELIDHIDVHSKTEIEIHFCFEDELHSITEKFMEYQTHHGNEVAEE
;
A
#
# COMPACT_ATOMS: atom_id res chain seq x y z
N MET A 1 60.75 -12.73 5.42
CA MET A 1 61.51 -13.55 4.46
C MET A 1 60.64 -14.68 3.97
N PHE A 2 59.72 -14.44 3.04
CA PHE A 2 58.80 -15.48 2.61
C PHE A 2 58.69 -15.64 1.09
N PHE A 3 59.36 -14.78 0.31
CA PHE A 3 59.36 -14.87 -1.15
C PHE A 3 60.80 -14.69 -1.65
N GLN A 4 61.53 -15.79 -1.92
CA GLN A 4 62.83 -15.71 -2.60
C GLN A 4 62.62 -15.68 -4.11
N GLY A 5 63.21 -14.69 -4.80
CA GLY A 5 63.11 -14.52 -6.26
C GLY A 5 63.69 -15.72 -6.99
N ASN A 6 62.84 -16.49 -7.63
CA ASN A 6 62.91 -17.45 -8.73
C ASN A 6 61.78 -18.52 -8.64
N GLU A 7 60.72 -18.31 -7.88
CA GLU A 7 59.61 -19.25 -7.80
C GLU A 7 58.62 -19.01 -8.93
N LYS A 8 58.23 -20.09 -9.60
CA LYS A 8 57.10 -20.08 -10.55
C LYS A 8 55.82 -20.04 -9.72
N TYR A 9 54.95 -19.09 -10.01
CA TYR A 9 53.69 -18.91 -9.34
C TYR A 9 52.56 -19.55 -10.13
N ASN A 10 51.80 -20.45 -9.51
CA ASN A 10 50.56 -20.98 -10.03
C ASN A 10 49.42 -20.02 -9.67
N CYS A 11 48.92 -19.26 -10.65
CA CYS A 11 48.04 -18.13 -10.44
C CYS A 11 46.57 -18.48 -10.63
N ALA A 12 45.76 -18.11 -9.66
CA ALA A 12 44.31 -18.00 -9.77
C ALA A 12 43.94 -16.61 -10.28
N THR A 13 43.31 -16.51 -11.44
CA THR A 13 42.70 -15.26 -11.89
C THR A 13 41.29 -15.18 -11.35
N TYR A 14 40.98 -14.15 -10.54
CA TYR A 14 39.68 -13.98 -9.94
C TYR A 14 38.93 -12.77 -10.48
N LEU A 15 37.71 -13.01 -11.02
CA LEU A 15 36.86 -12.04 -11.66
C LEU A 15 35.50 -11.98 -10.93
N ARG A 16 34.93 -10.77 -10.77
CA ARG A 16 33.64 -10.60 -10.12
C ARG A 16 32.85 -9.43 -10.68
N LEU A 17 31.53 -9.65 -10.87
CA LEU A 17 30.57 -8.62 -11.21
C LEU A 17 29.30 -8.70 -10.33
N SER A 18 28.66 -7.59 -10.05
CA SER A 18 27.39 -7.55 -9.35
C SER A 18 26.22 -7.51 -10.33
N ARG A 19 25.05 -8.07 -9.96
CA ARG A 19 23.82 -8.24 -10.77
C ARG A 19 23.24 -6.98 -11.46
N SER A 20 23.88 -5.84 -11.43
CA SER A 20 23.31 -4.58 -11.95
C SER A 20 23.44 -4.39 -13.47
N ASP A 21 24.15 -5.27 -14.16
CA ASP A 21 24.41 -5.10 -15.60
C ASP A 21 23.85 -6.30 -16.40
N GLY A 22 22.55 -6.19 -16.74
CA GLY A 22 21.80 -6.82 -17.82
C GLY A 22 22.04 -8.29 -18.22
N ASP A 23 20.95 -8.99 -18.52
CA ASP A 23 20.79 -10.36 -19.03
C ASP A 23 21.50 -10.60 -20.41
N GLN A 24 22.80 -10.65 -20.45
CA GLN A 24 23.52 -11.21 -21.60
C GLN A 24 24.60 -12.19 -21.15
N GLN A 25 24.74 -13.29 -21.86
CA GLN A 25 25.81 -14.28 -21.69
C GLN A 25 27.15 -13.57 -21.55
N GLU A 26 27.81 -13.67 -20.41
CA GLU A 26 29.06 -13.00 -20.03
C GLU A 26 29.06 -11.47 -20.27
N SER A 27 28.93 -10.70 -19.20
CA SER A 27 28.96 -9.24 -19.26
C SER A 27 30.26 -8.75 -19.87
N ASN A 28 30.18 -7.72 -20.72
CA ASN A 28 31.36 -7.06 -21.31
C ASN A 28 32.41 -6.66 -20.27
N SER A 29 31.98 -6.45 -19.03
CA SER A 29 32.86 -6.12 -17.90
C SER A 29 33.74 -7.31 -17.47
N ILE A 30 33.22 -8.53 -17.46
CA ILE A 30 34.02 -9.75 -17.19
C ILE A 30 35.02 -9.99 -18.29
N LYS A 31 34.64 -9.83 -19.56
CA LYS A 31 35.54 -9.94 -20.73
C LYS A 31 36.71 -8.94 -20.63
N ASN A 32 36.42 -7.70 -20.27
CA ASN A 32 37.43 -6.67 -20.09
C ASN A 32 38.36 -6.95 -18.91
N GLN A 33 37.85 -7.49 -17.80
CA GLN A 33 38.67 -7.92 -16.66
C GLN A 33 39.59 -9.06 -17.11
N ARG A 34 39.08 -10.08 -17.79
CA ARG A 34 39.84 -11.22 -18.30
C ARG A 34 40.97 -10.79 -19.22
N ALA A 35 40.69 -9.90 -20.15
CA ALA A 35 41.72 -9.37 -21.09
C ALA A 35 42.85 -8.66 -20.32
N LEU A 36 42.52 -7.82 -19.34
CA LEU A 36 43.51 -7.13 -18.52
C LEU A 36 44.40 -8.10 -17.73
N LEU A 37 43.79 -9.13 -17.08
CA LEU A 37 44.52 -10.11 -16.30
C LEU A 37 45.47 -10.96 -17.20
N ASN A 38 45.03 -11.36 -18.39
CA ASN A 38 45.83 -12.11 -19.33
C ASN A 38 47.00 -11.26 -19.86
N ASP A 39 46.77 -10.01 -20.28
CA ASP A 39 47.84 -9.08 -20.73
C ASP A 39 48.88 -8.85 -19.63
N TYR A 40 48.45 -8.75 -18.36
CA TYR A 40 49.40 -8.64 -17.24
C TYR A 40 50.25 -9.90 -17.08
N MET A 41 49.64 -11.08 -17.15
CA MET A 41 50.36 -12.36 -17.03
C MET A 41 51.33 -12.61 -18.20
N GLU A 42 50.97 -12.21 -19.43
CA GLU A 42 51.87 -12.30 -20.60
C GLU A 42 53.17 -11.47 -20.40
N LYS A 43 53.07 -10.36 -19.65
CA LYS A 43 54.22 -9.50 -19.34
C LYS A 43 55.07 -9.99 -18.18
N HIS A 44 54.58 -11.01 -17.42
CA HIS A 44 55.22 -11.56 -16.24
C HIS A 44 55.41 -13.09 -16.36
N PRO A 45 56.52 -13.55 -16.96
CA PRO A 45 56.74 -14.97 -17.28
C PRO A 45 56.78 -15.92 -16.05
N GLU A 46 56.98 -15.37 -14.86
CA GLU A 46 56.98 -16.13 -13.60
C GLU A 46 55.56 -16.51 -13.14
N LEU A 47 54.52 -15.88 -13.73
CA LEU A 47 53.11 -16.12 -13.40
C LEU A 47 52.48 -17.12 -14.36
N HIS A 48 52.16 -18.33 -13.91
CA HIS A 48 51.50 -19.35 -14.70
C HIS A 48 50.03 -19.46 -14.31
N LYS A 49 49.12 -19.32 -15.29
CA LYS A 49 47.69 -19.47 -15.07
C LYS A 49 47.36 -20.91 -14.68
N PHE A 50 46.89 -21.14 -13.46
CA PHE A 50 46.38 -22.43 -13.00
C PHE A 50 44.90 -22.58 -13.39
N ASP A 51 44.04 -21.66 -12.94
CA ASP A 51 42.61 -21.68 -13.29
C ASP A 51 42.01 -20.25 -13.19
N GLU A 52 40.79 -20.12 -13.72
CA GLU A 52 40.00 -18.90 -13.68
C GLU A 52 38.77 -19.10 -12.80
N TYR A 53 38.51 -18.14 -11.91
CA TYR A 53 37.42 -18.15 -10.96
C TYR A 53 36.52 -16.93 -11.19
N VAL A 54 35.22 -17.19 -11.50
CA VAL A 54 34.30 -16.13 -11.95
C VAL A 54 33.03 -16.16 -11.11
N ASP A 55 32.83 -15.15 -10.28
CA ASP A 55 31.59 -14.93 -9.52
C ASP A 55 30.76 -13.81 -10.16
N ASP A 56 30.07 -14.14 -11.26
CA ASP A 56 29.15 -13.22 -11.90
C ASP A 56 27.81 -13.15 -11.15
N GLY A 57 27.30 -11.93 -10.95
CA GLY A 57 26.06 -11.71 -10.20
C GLY A 57 26.20 -11.71 -8.67
N TYR A 58 27.41 -11.79 -8.12
CA TYR A 58 27.65 -11.81 -6.68
C TYR A 58 28.17 -10.48 -6.14
N SER A 59 27.63 -10.08 -4.97
CA SER A 59 28.07 -8.87 -4.26
C SER A 59 29.46 -9.03 -3.65
N GLY A 60 30.25 -7.95 -3.63
CA GLY A 60 31.54 -7.91 -2.93
C GLY A 60 31.45 -7.77 -1.41
N THR A 61 30.28 -7.73 -0.82
CA THR A 61 30.07 -7.48 0.62
C THR A 61 30.31 -8.70 1.52
N ASN A 62 30.32 -9.90 0.96
CA ASN A 62 30.64 -11.14 1.68
C ASN A 62 31.52 -12.05 0.80
N PHE A 63 32.11 -13.09 1.43
CA PHE A 63 32.95 -14.09 0.78
C PHE A 63 32.24 -15.45 0.58
N GLU A 64 30.91 -15.50 0.75
CA GLU A 64 30.07 -16.67 0.51
C GLU A 64 29.74 -16.81 -0.99
N ARG A 65 30.77 -16.96 -1.82
CA ARG A 65 30.68 -17.04 -3.28
C ARG A 65 31.19 -18.38 -3.75
N PRO A 66 30.56 -19.03 -4.74
CA PRO A 66 30.92 -20.38 -5.18
C PRO A 66 32.38 -20.49 -5.67
N ASP A 67 32.76 -19.62 -6.60
CA ASP A 67 34.10 -19.69 -7.18
C ASP A 67 35.17 -19.15 -6.24
N PHE A 68 34.87 -18.21 -5.37
CA PHE A 68 35.77 -17.83 -4.29
C PHE A 68 36.06 -19.02 -3.37
N LYS A 69 35.05 -19.80 -2.98
CA LYS A 69 35.24 -21.02 -2.15
C LYS A 69 36.07 -22.08 -2.89
N ARG A 70 35.82 -22.26 -4.17
CA ARG A 70 36.60 -23.18 -5.02
C ARG A 70 38.07 -22.74 -5.10
N MET A 71 38.32 -21.46 -5.30
CA MET A 71 39.67 -20.89 -5.27
C MET A 71 40.36 -21.14 -3.92
N MET A 72 39.68 -20.92 -2.81
CA MET A 72 40.24 -21.18 -1.46
C MET A 72 40.56 -22.65 -1.24
N GLN A 73 39.73 -23.58 -1.74
CA GLN A 73 40.04 -25.03 -1.67
C GLN A 73 41.30 -25.40 -2.47
N ASP A 74 41.51 -24.78 -3.65
CA ASP A 74 42.70 -25.00 -4.45
C ASP A 74 43.97 -24.41 -3.79
N ILE A 75 43.84 -23.30 -3.09
CA ILE A 75 44.90 -22.72 -2.25
C ILE A 75 45.24 -23.69 -1.08
N GLU A 76 44.23 -24.22 -0.37
CA GLU A 76 44.42 -25.19 0.71
C GLU A 76 45.13 -26.46 0.24
N LYS A 77 44.83 -26.93 -1.00
CA LYS A 77 45.49 -28.05 -1.65
C LYS A 77 46.88 -27.70 -2.19
N ARG A 78 47.33 -26.47 -2.04
CA ARG A 78 48.60 -25.93 -2.63
C ARG A 78 48.69 -25.98 -4.14
N ASN A 79 47.59 -26.08 -4.85
CA ASN A 79 47.53 -25.98 -6.30
C ASN A 79 47.77 -24.55 -6.78
N VAL A 80 47.33 -23.58 -5.98
CA VAL A 80 47.43 -22.14 -6.21
C VAL A 80 48.25 -21.49 -5.11
N ASN A 81 49.25 -20.69 -5.51
CA ASN A 81 50.11 -19.92 -4.61
C ASN A 81 50.15 -18.41 -4.97
N CYS A 82 49.37 -17.99 -5.99
CA CYS A 82 49.21 -16.59 -6.35
C CYS A 82 47.80 -16.29 -6.75
N ILE A 83 47.24 -15.15 -6.32
CA ILE A 83 45.93 -14.63 -6.73
C ILE A 83 46.14 -13.32 -7.48
N ILE A 84 45.51 -13.19 -8.65
CA ILE A 84 45.56 -11.97 -9.46
C ILE A 84 44.12 -11.43 -9.64
N VAL A 85 43.91 -10.17 -9.28
CA VAL A 85 42.64 -9.47 -9.46
C VAL A 85 42.85 -8.14 -10.21
N LYS A 86 41.83 -7.62 -10.85
CA LYS A 86 41.88 -6.31 -11.47
C LYS A 86 42.11 -5.20 -10.41
N ASP A 87 41.34 -5.19 -9.36
CA ASP A 87 41.40 -4.24 -8.25
C ASP A 87 40.86 -4.88 -6.97
N LEU A 88 41.16 -4.30 -5.81
CA LEU A 88 40.74 -4.79 -4.50
C LEU A 88 39.21 -4.85 -4.35
N SER A 89 38.47 -3.98 -5.06
CA SER A 89 37.01 -3.98 -5.01
C SER A 89 36.40 -5.25 -5.68
N ARG A 90 37.14 -5.88 -6.60
CA ARG A 90 36.75 -7.17 -7.20
C ARG A 90 36.96 -8.31 -6.21
N PHE A 91 38.01 -8.26 -5.45
CA PHE A 91 38.26 -9.23 -4.39
C PHE A 91 37.22 -9.12 -3.27
N GLY A 92 37.07 -7.94 -2.63
CA GLY A 92 36.09 -7.70 -1.58
C GLY A 92 35.82 -6.24 -1.31
N ARG A 93 34.59 -5.91 -0.90
CA ARG A 93 34.18 -4.58 -0.46
C ARG A 93 34.04 -4.44 1.06
N ASN A 94 34.17 -5.55 1.79
CA ASN A 94 34.19 -5.56 3.24
C ASN A 94 35.64 -5.44 3.70
N TYR A 95 36.04 -4.26 4.20
CA TYR A 95 37.42 -3.96 4.56
C TYR A 95 37.96 -4.87 5.68
N ILE A 96 37.12 -5.30 6.63
CA ILE A 96 37.51 -6.17 7.72
C ILE A 96 37.91 -7.56 7.18
N GLU A 97 37.05 -8.17 6.39
CA GLU A 97 37.30 -9.48 5.81
C GLU A 97 38.42 -9.43 4.76
N THR A 98 38.44 -8.41 3.90
CA THR A 98 39.51 -8.22 2.91
C THR A 98 40.86 -8.06 3.59
N GLY A 99 40.96 -7.21 4.62
CA GLY A 99 42.16 -7.06 5.43
C GLY A 99 42.59 -8.36 6.11
N ARG A 100 41.63 -9.12 6.66
CA ARG A 100 41.91 -10.43 7.24
C ARG A 100 42.57 -11.40 6.25
N TYR A 101 42.06 -11.45 5.01
CA TYR A 101 42.67 -12.30 3.97
C TYR A 101 44.06 -11.80 3.58
N LEU A 102 44.24 -10.51 3.34
CA LEU A 102 45.49 -9.93 2.83
C LEU A 102 46.60 -9.91 3.91
N GLU A 103 46.24 -9.61 5.18
CA GLU A 103 47.20 -9.40 6.24
C GLU A 103 47.50 -10.68 7.05
N ARG A 104 46.56 -11.67 7.06
CA ARG A 104 46.70 -12.86 7.89
C ARG A 104 46.62 -14.16 7.11
N ILE A 105 45.55 -14.37 6.34
CA ILE A 105 45.28 -15.70 5.74
C ILE A 105 46.26 -15.99 4.60
N PHE A 106 46.38 -15.11 3.63
CA PHE A 106 47.28 -15.32 2.49
C PHE A 106 48.76 -15.35 2.88
N PRO A 107 49.27 -14.45 3.73
CA PRO A 107 50.64 -14.57 4.24
C PRO A 107 50.89 -15.88 5.00
N PHE A 108 49.91 -16.32 5.85
CA PHE A 108 50.01 -17.59 6.57
C PHE A 108 50.05 -18.81 5.63
N MET A 109 49.29 -18.75 4.54
CA MET A 109 49.22 -19.80 3.50
C MET A 109 50.35 -19.71 2.46
N GLY A 110 51.19 -18.68 2.49
CA GLY A 110 52.26 -18.43 1.53
C GLY A 110 51.75 -18.04 0.14
N VAL A 111 50.59 -17.38 0.08
CA VAL A 111 49.94 -16.94 -1.20
C VAL A 111 50.29 -15.52 -1.49
N ARG A 112 50.89 -15.28 -2.70
CA ARG A 112 51.09 -13.93 -3.27
C ARG A 112 49.78 -13.37 -3.73
N PHE A 113 49.50 -12.08 -3.49
CA PHE A 113 48.28 -11.42 -3.95
C PHE A 113 48.64 -10.17 -4.76
N ILE A 114 48.07 -10.07 -5.96
CA ILE A 114 48.33 -8.97 -6.90
C ILE A 114 47.00 -8.29 -7.27
N ALA A 115 46.91 -6.96 -7.08
CA ALA A 115 45.80 -6.13 -7.56
C ALA A 115 46.35 -5.09 -8.55
N ILE A 116 46.08 -5.32 -9.86
CA ILE A 116 46.77 -4.60 -10.95
C ILE A 116 46.51 -3.09 -10.90
N ASN A 117 45.25 -2.68 -10.87
CA ASN A 117 44.90 -1.25 -10.92
C ASN A 117 45.22 -0.52 -9.61
N ASP A 118 45.32 -1.24 -8.49
CA ASP A 118 45.69 -0.67 -7.20
C ASP A 118 47.22 -0.66 -7.01
N HIS A 119 47.99 -1.14 -7.99
CA HIS A 119 49.44 -1.28 -7.95
C HIS A 119 49.92 -1.96 -6.67
N TYR A 120 49.20 -2.99 -6.25
CA TYR A 120 49.50 -3.75 -5.04
C TYR A 120 50.01 -5.14 -5.36
N ASP A 121 51.15 -5.49 -4.80
CA ASP A 121 51.74 -6.81 -4.84
C ASP A 121 52.29 -7.18 -3.45
N SER A 122 51.78 -8.25 -2.89
CA SER A 122 52.18 -8.69 -1.55
C SER A 122 53.63 -9.25 -1.46
N ALA A 123 54.29 -9.44 -2.58
CA ALA A 123 55.69 -9.88 -2.67
C ALA A 123 56.71 -8.73 -2.66
N GLU A 124 56.29 -7.49 -2.91
CA GLU A 124 57.20 -6.34 -2.86
C GLU A 124 57.54 -5.93 -1.43
N GLU A 125 58.82 -6.11 -1.02
CA GLU A 125 59.29 -5.91 0.34
C GLU A 125 59.24 -4.47 0.90
N ASN A 126 59.04 -3.45 0.03
CA ASN A 126 59.11 -2.01 0.41
C ASN A 126 57.76 -1.32 0.52
N ASP A 127 56.67 -2.02 0.71
CA ASP A 127 55.36 -1.39 0.66
C ASP A 127 54.77 -0.99 2.02
N ASP A 128 55.49 -0.09 2.72
CA ASP A 128 54.86 0.73 3.79
C ASP A 128 53.67 1.55 3.23
N LYS A 129 53.68 1.86 1.91
CA LYS A 129 52.55 2.49 1.23
C LYS A 129 51.34 1.57 1.09
N GLY A 130 51.55 0.29 0.79
CA GLY A 130 50.48 -0.69 0.68
C GLY A 130 49.78 -0.94 2.01
N ARG A 131 50.51 -0.98 3.11
CA ARG A 131 49.94 -1.16 4.45
C ARG A 131 49.00 -0.03 4.90
N ILE A 132 49.22 1.20 4.42
CA ILE A 132 48.37 2.35 4.73
C ILE A 132 47.30 2.54 3.65
N LEU A 133 47.65 2.35 2.39
CA LEU A 133 46.75 2.59 1.24
C LEU A 133 45.60 1.60 1.16
N ILE A 134 45.82 0.33 1.53
CA ILE A 134 44.78 -0.71 1.47
C ILE A 134 43.64 -0.42 2.48
N PRO A 135 43.90 -0.24 3.78
CA PRO A 135 42.87 0.14 4.74
C PRO A 135 42.14 1.44 4.33
N PHE A 136 42.89 2.42 3.80
CA PHE A 136 42.34 3.69 3.38
C PHE A 136 41.43 3.57 2.15
N ASN A 137 41.85 2.85 1.09
CA ASN A 137 41.03 2.58 -0.08
C ASN A 137 39.78 1.75 0.27
N ASN A 138 39.93 0.78 1.17
CA ASN A 138 38.80 -0.01 1.65
C ASN A 138 37.80 0.84 2.45
N LEU A 139 38.28 1.78 3.28
CA LEU A 139 37.46 2.74 4.02
C LEU A 139 36.71 3.69 3.07
N ILE A 140 37.39 4.21 2.05
CA ILE A 140 36.76 5.04 1.02
C ILE A 140 35.67 4.26 0.28
N ASN A 141 35.92 3.06 -0.16
CA ASN A 141 34.96 2.21 -0.85
C ASN A 141 33.74 1.88 0.03
N ASP A 142 33.95 1.62 1.32
CA ASP A 142 32.86 1.38 2.28
C ASP A 142 32.02 2.63 2.49
N THR A 143 32.67 3.79 2.64
CA THR A 143 32.00 5.08 2.76
C THR A 143 31.18 5.41 1.51
N TYR A 144 31.73 5.18 0.32
CA TYR A 144 31.03 5.37 -0.96
C TYR A 144 29.78 4.47 -1.07
N CYS A 145 29.92 3.18 -0.73
CA CYS A 145 28.77 2.26 -0.70
C CYS A 145 27.69 2.72 0.29
N ARG A 146 28.09 3.24 1.46
CA ARG A 146 27.18 3.80 2.46
C ARG A 146 26.45 5.03 1.91
N ASP A 147 27.19 5.95 1.29
CA ASP A 147 26.63 7.17 0.73
C ASP A 147 25.61 6.88 -0.37
N ILE A 148 25.95 6.00 -1.33
CA ILE A 148 25.00 5.54 -2.36
C ILE A 148 23.75 4.95 -1.71
N SER A 149 23.92 4.10 -0.68
CA SER A 149 22.77 3.49 0.00
C SER A 149 21.87 4.53 0.67
N LEU A 150 22.44 5.58 1.26
CA LEU A 150 21.69 6.67 1.85
C LEU A 150 20.94 7.48 0.79
N ARG A 151 21.59 7.83 -0.32
CA ARG A 151 20.98 8.57 -1.43
C ARG A 151 19.82 7.78 -2.05
N VAL A 152 20.02 6.48 -2.32
CA VAL A 152 18.96 5.62 -2.85
C VAL A 152 17.77 5.55 -1.90
N ARG A 153 18.00 5.41 -0.58
CA ARG A 153 16.92 5.39 0.41
C ARG A 153 16.16 6.70 0.45
N SER A 154 16.88 7.82 0.51
CA SER A 154 16.27 9.15 0.50
C SER A 154 15.42 9.37 -0.75
N HIS A 155 15.95 9.04 -1.93
CA HIS A 155 15.20 9.12 -3.18
C HIS A 155 13.93 8.25 -3.18
N LEU A 156 14.03 7.01 -2.68
CA LEU A 156 12.87 6.13 -2.57
C LEU A 156 11.84 6.63 -1.55
N ASP A 157 12.29 7.28 -0.47
CA ASP A 157 11.39 7.87 0.54
C ASP A 157 10.66 9.11 -0.02
N VAL A 158 11.32 9.93 -0.84
CA VAL A 158 10.68 11.04 -1.58
C VAL A 158 9.60 10.48 -2.51
N LYS A 159 9.93 9.51 -3.35
CA LYS A 159 8.97 8.86 -4.25
C LYS A 159 7.74 8.29 -3.53
N ARG A 160 7.94 7.67 -2.35
CA ARG A 160 6.82 7.18 -1.54
C ARG A 160 5.90 8.29 -1.07
N LYS A 161 6.49 9.42 -0.60
CA LYS A 161 5.72 10.59 -0.13
C LYS A 161 4.96 11.28 -1.26
N GLU A 162 5.45 11.21 -2.50
CA GLU A 162 4.80 11.69 -3.70
C GLU A 162 3.71 10.74 -4.24
N GLY A 163 3.42 9.64 -3.54
CA GLY A 163 2.42 8.67 -3.98
C GLY A 163 2.89 7.74 -5.11
N GLN A 164 4.19 7.71 -5.43
CA GLN A 164 4.72 6.84 -6.46
C GLN A 164 4.87 5.40 -5.93
N PHE A 165 4.38 4.43 -6.69
CA PHE A 165 4.53 3.01 -6.37
C PHE A 165 5.94 2.52 -6.69
N ILE A 166 6.68 2.10 -5.67
CA ILE A 166 8.06 1.62 -5.83
C ILE A 166 8.22 0.10 -5.71
N GLY A 167 7.13 -0.63 -5.49
CA GLY A 167 7.15 -2.09 -5.39
C GLY A 167 7.55 -2.76 -6.72
N SER A 168 8.17 -3.94 -6.66
CA SER A 168 8.53 -4.70 -7.86
C SER A 168 7.29 -5.18 -8.62
N PHE A 169 6.26 -5.63 -7.92
CA PHE A 169 5.01 -6.15 -8.48
C PHE A 169 3.81 -5.46 -7.83
N ALA A 170 2.83 -5.12 -8.66
CA ALA A 170 1.55 -4.61 -8.19
C ALA A 170 0.78 -5.64 -7.35
N GLY A 171 -0.12 -5.18 -6.48
CA GLY A 171 -1.09 -6.02 -5.78
C GLY A 171 -2.05 -6.71 -6.74
N TYR A 172 -2.75 -7.76 -6.29
CA TYR A 172 -3.83 -8.36 -7.06
C TYR A 172 -4.96 -7.34 -7.25
N GLY A 173 -5.52 -7.21 -8.43
CA GLY A 173 -6.47 -6.14 -8.79
C GLY A 173 -5.83 -4.93 -9.46
N TYR A 174 -4.51 -4.79 -9.38
CA TYR A 174 -3.75 -3.71 -10.02
C TYR A 174 -2.63 -4.24 -10.90
N ARG A 175 -2.22 -3.44 -11.87
CA ARG A 175 -1.01 -3.61 -12.67
C ARG A 175 -0.25 -2.28 -12.74
N LYS A 176 1.03 -2.34 -13.07
CA LYS A 176 1.81 -1.14 -13.33
C LYS A 176 1.45 -0.54 -14.69
N ASP A 177 1.38 0.77 -14.76
CA ASP A 177 1.21 1.45 -16.03
C ASP A 177 2.43 1.16 -16.94
N PRO A 178 2.23 0.70 -18.18
CA PRO A 178 3.31 0.52 -19.15
C PRO A 178 4.12 1.80 -19.43
N LYS A 179 3.49 2.98 -19.32
CA LYS A 179 4.11 4.29 -19.55
C LYS A 179 4.86 4.79 -18.32
N ASP A 180 4.28 4.59 -17.14
CA ASP A 180 4.89 4.97 -15.86
C ASP A 180 4.86 3.79 -14.86
N LYS A 181 6.00 3.13 -14.71
CA LYS A 181 6.15 1.98 -13.79
C LYS A 181 5.94 2.32 -12.30
N ASN A 182 5.86 3.59 -11.96
CA ASN A 182 5.60 4.06 -10.60
C ASN A 182 4.11 4.37 -10.36
N HIS A 183 3.26 4.25 -11.37
CA HIS A 183 1.81 4.41 -11.27
C HIS A 183 1.09 3.05 -11.34
N LEU A 184 0.01 2.91 -10.55
CA LEU A 184 -0.85 1.72 -10.56
C LEU A 184 -2.12 2.01 -11.36
N ILE A 185 -2.47 1.09 -12.25
CA ILE A 185 -3.73 1.11 -12.99
C ILE A 185 -4.53 -0.15 -12.66
N ILE A 186 -5.84 -0.08 -12.77
CA ILE A 186 -6.74 -1.19 -12.51
C ILE A 186 -6.52 -2.32 -13.53
N ASP A 187 -6.48 -3.55 -13.03
CA ASP A 187 -6.57 -4.78 -13.82
C ASP A 187 -8.03 -5.26 -13.73
N GLU A 188 -8.83 -5.00 -14.77
CA GLU A 188 -10.28 -5.19 -14.77
C GLU A 188 -10.71 -6.58 -14.31
N TYR A 189 -10.03 -7.64 -14.79
CA TYR A 189 -10.37 -9.01 -14.39
C TYR A 189 -10.09 -9.24 -12.90
N ALA A 190 -8.87 -8.94 -12.46
CA ALA A 190 -8.48 -9.16 -11.08
C ALA A 190 -9.21 -8.21 -10.10
N ALA A 191 -9.54 -6.99 -10.53
CA ALA A 191 -10.35 -6.03 -9.77
C ALA A 191 -11.77 -6.52 -9.58
N GLY A 192 -12.41 -7.08 -10.62
CA GLY A 192 -13.73 -7.69 -10.50
C GLY A 192 -13.77 -8.82 -9.46
N ILE A 193 -12.71 -9.63 -9.35
CA ILE A 193 -12.61 -10.66 -8.31
C ILE A 193 -12.45 -10.04 -6.92
N VAL A 194 -11.69 -8.94 -6.79
CA VAL A 194 -11.57 -8.22 -5.51
C VAL A 194 -12.92 -7.68 -5.08
N GLN A 195 -13.67 -7.01 -5.97
CA GLN A 195 -15.02 -6.51 -5.70
C GLN A 195 -15.96 -7.63 -5.26
N GLU A 196 -15.91 -8.77 -5.93
CA GLU A 196 -16.75 -9.93 -5.58
C GLU A 196 -16.40 -10.49 -4.19
N ILE A 197 -15.10 -10.53 -3.81
CA ILE A 197 -14.66 -10.94 -2.46
C ILE A 197 -15.23 -9.99 -1.38
N PHE A 198 -15.19 -8.68 -1.60
CA PHE A 198 -15.75 -7.69 -0.68
C PHE A 198 -17.28 -7.82 -0.59
N LYS A 199 -17.96 -7.91 -1.73
CA LYS A 199 -19.42 -8.11 -1.80
C LYS A 199 -19.89 -9.38 -1.08
N GLN A 200 -19.20 -10.51 -1.29
CA GLN A 200 -19.51 -11.76 -0.61
C GLN A 200 -19.28 -11.65 0.90
N LYS A 201 -18.27 -10.92 1.33
CA LYS A 201 -18.00 -10.68 2.75
C LYS A 201 -19.09 -9.84 3.39
N LEU A 202 -19.52 -8.75 2.76
CA LEU A 202 -20.65 -7.91 3.19
C LEU A 202 -21.94 -8.71 3.26
N ASN A 203 -22.19 -9.61 2.31
CA ASN A 203 -23.33 -10.53 2.31
C ASN A 203 -23.23 -11.65 3.38
N GLY A 204 -22.22 -11.62 4.25
CA GLY A 204 -22.09 -12.51 5.40
C GLY A 204 -21.42 -13.84 5.10
N MET A 205 -20.74 -13.99 3.95
CA MET A 205 -19.95 -15.20 3.72
C MET A 205 -18.69 -15.20 4.60
N SER A 206 -18.36 -16.36 5.16
CA SER A 206 -17.09 -16.54 5.87
C SER A 206 -15.92 -16.54 4.87
N SER A 207 -14.75 -16.05 5.30
CA SER A 207 -13.55 -16.06 4.45
C SER A 207 -13.18 -17.47 3.95
N GLN A 208 -13.53 -18.52 4.71
CA GLN A 208 -13.38 -19.92 4.30
C GLN A 208 -14.31 -20.26 3.13
N ARG A 209 -15.58 -19.84 3.19
CA ARG A 209 -16.54 -20.13 2.12
C ARG A 209 -16.22 -19.35 0.84
N ILE A 210 -15.78 -18.09 0.99
CA ILE A 210 -15.30 -17.27 -0.13
C ILE A 210 -14.13 -17.98 -0.83
N ALA A 211 -13.13 -18.45 -0.07
CA ALA A 211 -12.00 -19.18 -0.63
C ALA A 211 -12.42 -20.47 -1.36
N SER A 212 -13.35 -21.24 -0.77
CA SER A 212 -13.89 -22.46 -1.39
C SER A 212 -14.64 -22.14 -2.68
N HIS A 213 -15.49 -21.11 -2.67
CA HIS A 213 -16.26 -20.69 -3.84
C HIS A 213 -15.37 -20.25 -5.01
N LEU A 214 -14.33 -19.45 -4.74
CA LEU A 214 -13.36 -19.06 -5.76
C LEU A 214 -12.59 -20.26 -6.34
N ASN A 215 -12.31 -21.28 -5.52
CA ASN A 215 -11.68 -22.52 -5.97
C ASN A 215 -12.65 -23.37 -6.81
N GLU A 216 -13.93 -23.43 -6.44
CA GLU A 216 -14.99 -24.12 -7.20
C GLU A 216 -15.19 -23.50 -8.60
N LEU A 217 -15.09 -22.16 -8.68
CA LEU A 217 -15.14 -21.41 -9.94
C LEU A 217 -13.84 -21.50 -10.77
N GLY A 218 -12.76 -22.08 -10.22
CA GLY A 218 -11.48 -22.19 -10.90
C GLY A 218 -10.74 -20.85 -11.03
N VAL A 219 -11.07 -19.83 -10.22
CA VAL A 219 -10.41 -18.53 -10.22
C VAL A 219 -8.98 -18.68 -9.73
N LEU A 220 -8.01 -18.17 -10.49
CA LEU A 220 -6.59 -18.26 -10.12
C LEU A 220 -6.27 -17.36 -8.90
N PRO A 221 -5.60 -17.90 -7.86
CA PRO A 221 -5.15 -17.09 -6.74
C PRO A 221 -4.02 -16.14 -7.16
N PRO A 222 -3.72 -15.08 -6.37
CA PRO A 222 -2.83 -14.00 -6.77
C PRO A 222 -1.45 -14.42 -7.33
N ASN A 223 -0.85 -15.47 -6.76
CA ASN A 223 0.45 -15.94 -7.22
C ASN A 223 0.37 -16.69 -8.57
N GLU A 224 -0.63 -17.56 -8.74
CA GLU A 224 -0.85 -18.28 -9.99
C GLU A 224 -1.28 -17.33 -11.11
N TYR A 225 -2.10 -16.33 -10.79
CA TYR A 225 -2.48 -15.29 -11.74
C TYR A 225 -1.26 -14.51 -12.27
N LYS A 226 -0.33 -14.15 -11.38
CA LYS A 226 0.93 -13.50 -11.81
C LYS A 226 1.77 -14.39 -12.72
N ARG A 227 1.86 -15.68 -12.40
CA ARG A 227 2.59 -16.66 -13.24
C ARG A 227 1.92 -16.84 -14.60
N ALA A 228 0.59 -16.97 -14.64
CA ALA A 228 -0.17 -17.09 -15.87
C ALA A 228 0.02 -15.87 -16.80
N ASN A 229 0.20 -14.67 -16.23
CA ASN A 229 0.51 -13.45 -16.96
C ASN A 229 2.01 -13.29 -17.30
N GLY A 230 2.82 -14.32 -17.15
CA GLY A 230 4.24 -14.32 -17.56
C GLY A 230 5.18 -13.54 -16.63
N PHE A 231 4.72 -13.14 -15.43
CA PHE A 231 5.61 -12.48 -14.48
C PHE A 231 6.56 -13.50 -13.84
N ASN A 232 7.86 -13.19 -13.84
CA ASN A 232 8.89 -13.99 -13.17
C ASN A 232 8.82 -13.74 -11.65
N TYR A 233 7.68 -14.15 -11.04
CA TYR A 233 7.39 -13.97 -9.64
C TYR A 233 7.77 -15.22 -8.84
N THR A 234 8.80 -15.12 -8.00
CA THR A 234 9.18 -16.16 -7.05
C THR A 234 8.71 -15.76 -5.65
N CYS A 235 7.83 -16.55 -5.07
CA CYS A 235 7.46 -16.39 -3.67
C CYS A 235 8.55 -17.00 -2.77
N GLY A 236 8.93 -16.31 -1.69
CA GLY A 236 9.95 -16.80 -0.74
C GLY A 236 9.53 -18.04 0.05
N PHE A 237 8.25 -18.41 0.01
CA PHE A 237 7.76 -19.72 0.43
C PHE A 237 7.76 -20.64 -0.79
N GLN A 238 8.25 -21.87 -0.65
CA GLN A 238 8.13 -22.91 -1.68
C GLN A 238 6.65 -23.26 -1.87
N ALA A 239 5.97 -22.46 -2.64
CA ALA A 239 4.62 -22.72 -3.04
C ALA A 239 4.68 -23.66 -4.25
N GLY A 240 4.18 -24.87 -4.09
CA GLY A 240 4.03 -25.83 -5.18
C GLY A 240 3.23 -25.24 -6.35
N LEU A 241 3.30 -25.89 -7.49
CA LEU A 241 2.41 -25.63 -8.63
C LEU A 241 0.96 -25.90 -8.20
N ASN A 242 -0.01 -25.14 -8.74
CA ASN A 242 -1.45 -25.24 -8.47
C ASN A 242 -1.87 -24.79 -7.06
N GLN A 243 -1.48 -23.60 -6.66
CA GLN A 243 -1.98 -22.98 -5.43
C GLN A 243 -3.50 -22.76 -5.51
N LYS A 244 -4.16 -22.93 -4.37
CA LYS A 244 -5.59 -22.64 -4.20
C LYS A 244 -5.80 -21.41 -3.33
N TRP A 245 -6.95 -20.79 -3.46
CA TRP A 245 -7.41 -19.76 -2.52
C TRP A 245 -7.50 -20.34 -1.11
N THR A 246 -7.02 -19.58 -0.16
CA THR A 246 -7.04 -19.92 1.27
C THR A 246 -7.68 -18.78 2.05
N VAL A 247 -8.11 -19.06 3.28
CA VAL A 247 -8.61 -18.03 4.22
C VAL A 247 -7.58 -16.90 4.38
N VAL A 248 -6.30 -17.24 4.43
CA VAL A 248 -5.22 -16.25 4.59
C VAL A 248 -5.13 -15.33 3.37
N SER A 249 -5.27 -15.87 2.15
CA SER A 249 -5.24 -15.06 0.93
C SER A 249 -6.44 -14.13 0.82
N VAL A 250 -7.64 -14.61 1.16
CA VAL A 250 -8.86 -13.80 1.20
C VAL A 250 -8.75 -12.70 2.26
N ASN A 251 -8.36 -13.03 3.50
CA ASN A 251 -8.22 -12.04 4.55
C ASN A 251 -7.12 -11.01 4.26
N ARG A 252 -6.07 -11.39 3.53
CA ARG A 252 -5.03 -10.43 3.08
C ARG A 252 -5.60 -9.41 2.09
N ILE A 253 -6.51 -9.83 1.22
CA ILE A 253 -7.21 -8.93 0.31
C ILE A 253 -8.14 -8.02 1.10
N LEU A 254 -9.02 -8.58 1.95
CA LEU A 254 -9.99 -7.83 2.74
C LEU A 254 -9.35 -6.78 3.68
N LYS A 255 -8.12 -7.01 4.15
CA LYS A 255 -7.36 -6.08 5.02
C LYS A 255 -6.47 -5.10 4.28
N ASN A 256 -6.45 -5.13 2.96
CA ASN A 256 -5.54 -4.29 2.19
C ASN A 256 -6.20 -2.96 1.81
N GLU A 257 -5.89 -1.92 2.55
CA GLU A 257 -6.39 -0.55 2.35
C GLU A 257 -6.02 0.04 0.97
N SER A 258 -5.04 -0.54 0.27
CA SER A 258 -4.68 -0.05 -1.08
C SER A 258 -5.84 -0.15 -2.09
N TYR A 259 -6.86 -0.94 -1.83
CA TYR A 259 -8.04 -1.03 -2.70
C TYR A 259 -8.94 0.21 -2.65
N THR A 260 -8.77 1.09 -1.65
CA THR A 260 -9.48 2.38 -1.53
C THR A 260 -8.79 3.55 -2.25
N GLY A 261 -7.77 3.28 -3.06
CA GLY A 261 -6.95 4.33 -3.69
C GLY A 261 -5.80 4.85 -2.80
N THR A 262 -5.72 4.41 -1.54
CA THR A 262 -4.68 4.82 -0.59
C THR A 262 -3.42 3.97 -0.77
N LEU A 263 -2.31 4.56 -1.14
CA LEU A 263 -1.04 3.88 -1.28
C LEU A 263 -0.27 3.84 0.05
N ILE A 264 -0.06 2.62 0.58
CA ILE A 264 0.66 2.42 1.84
C ILE A 264 1.97 1.71 1.58
N GLN A 265 3.08 2.39 1.88
CA GLN A 265 4.43 1.91 1.65
C GLN A 265 5.32 2.08 2.90
N GLY A 266 6.55 1.58 2.85
CA GLY A 266 7.49 1.72 3.97
C GLY A 266 7.27 0.75 5.12
N LYS A 267 6.44 -0.30 4.96
CA LYS A 267 6.13 -1.31 5.99
C LYS A 267 7.36 -2.10 6.48
N ARG A 268 8.43 -2.12 5.69
CA ARG A 268 9.69 -2.80 6.02
C ARG A 268 10.89 -1.93 5.70
N ARG A 269 11.91 -1.95 6.58
CA ARG A 269 13.20 -1.29 6.37
C ARG A 269 14.35 -2.27 6.53
N LYS A 270 15.38 -2.14 5.68
CA LYS A 270 16.66 -2.82 5.89
C LYS A 270 17.41 -2.15 7.04
N ILE A 271 18.04 -2.93 7.90
CA ILE A 271 18.83 -2.42 9.03
C ILE A 271 19.95 -1.50 8.52
N ASN A 272 20.76 -2.01 7.59
CA ASN A 272 21.80 -1.24 6.91
C ASN A 272 22.09 -1.84 5.53
N TYR A 273 23.05 -1.27 4.78
CA TYR A 273 23.40 -1.75 3.43
C TYR A 273 24.20 -3.07 3.45
N LYS A 274 24.86 -3.44 4.57
CA LYS A 274 25.62 -4.66 4.73
C LYS A 274 24.75 -5.87 5.09
N VAL A 275 23.63 -5.64 5.79
CA VAL A 275 22.76 -6.70 6.29
C VAL A 275 21.53 -6.86 5.39
N LYS A 276 21.33 -8.05 4.84
CA LYS A 276 20.16 -8.36 3.99
C LYS A 276 18.85 -8.42 4.77
N LYS A 277 18.90 -8.56 6.10
CA LYS A 277 17.72 -8.68 6.96
C LYS A 277 16.96 -7.36 7.03
N SER A 278 15.66 -7.41 6.83
CA SER A 278 14.73 -6.30 7.05
C SER A 278 13.94 -6.52 8.34
N HIS A 279 13.52 -5.44 8.99
CA HIS A 279 12.60 -5.45 10.11
C HIS A 279 11.29 -4.78 9.69
N ASP A 280 10.21 -5.17 10.34
CA ASP A 280 8.91 -4.53 10.16
C ASP A 280 8.92 -3.17 10.90
N VAL A 281 8.28 -2.18 10.29
CA VAL A 281 8.15 -0.82 10.83
C VAL A 281 6.74 -0.70 11.41
N GLY A 282 6.59 -0.06 12.57
CA GLY A 282 5.28 0.18 13.16
C GLY A 282 4.36 0.97 12.24
N SER A 283 3.06 0.73 12.36
CA SER A 283 2.04 1.30 11.46
C SER A 283 1.99 2.83 11.48
N GLU A 284 2.42 3.44 12.58
CA GLU A 284 2.56 4.88 12.78
C GLU A 284 3.63 5.52 11.87
N ASN A 285 4.61 4.72 11.43
CA ASN A 285 5.71 5.17 10.58
C ASN A 285 5.54 4.76 9.11
N TRP A 286 4.40 4.20 8.73
CA TRP A 286 4.10 3.89 7.34
C TRP A 286 3.83 5.19 6.56
N ILE A 287 4.27 5.21 5.32
CA ILE A 287 3.96 6.33 4.43
C ILE A 287 2.63 6.02 3.76
N ARG A 288 1.62 6.86 4.04
CA ARG A 288 0.27 6.78 3.47
C ARG A 288 0.06 7.98 2.57
N VAL A 289 -0.40 7.73 1.35
CA VAL A 289 -0.80 8.77 0.39
C VAL A 289 -2.18 8.41 -0.11
N GLU A 290 -3.15 9.26 0.16
CA GLU A 290 -4.52 9.09 -0.30
C GLU A 290 -4.62 9.44 -1.79
N ASP A 291 -5.59 8.84 -2.46
CA ASP A 291 -5.93 9.08 -3.86
C ASP A 291 -4.73 9.00 -4.82
N ALA A 292 -3.76 8.12 -4.49
CA ALA A 292 -2.55 7.90 -5.30
C ALA A 292 -2.81 7.05 -6.55
N HIS A 293 -3.94 6.37 -6.65
CA HIS A 293 -4.39 5.56 -7.77
C HIS A 293 -5.90 5.31 -7.68
N ASP A 294 -6.50 4.86 -8.78
CA ASP A 294 -7.93 4.59 -8.85
C ASP A 294 -8.36 3.52 -7.82
N ALA A 295 -9.43 3.80 -7.10
CA ALA A 295 -9.99 2.90 -6.11
C ALA A 295 -10.78 1.76 -6.77
N ILE A 296 -10.63 0.52 -6.27
CA ILE A 296 -11.45 -0.65 -6.65
C ILE A 296 -12.67 -0.75 -5.75
N ILE A 297 -12.54 -0.38 -4.47
CA ILE A 297 -13.56 -0.44 -3.43
C ILE A 297 -13.70 0.95 -2.80
N SER A 298 -14.91 1.35 -2.45
CA SER A 298 -15.16 2.60 -1.74
C SER A 298 -14.58 2.56 -0.31
N LYS A 299 -14.22 3.74 0.23
CA LYS A 299 -13.72 3.86 1.62
C LYS A 299 -14.76 3.33 2.62
N GLY A 300 -16.06 3.57 2.37
CA GLY A 300 -17.17 3.10 3.20
C GLY A 300 -17.28 1.58 3.24
N GLU A 301 -17.32 0.91 2.07
CA GLU A 301 -17.35 -0.56 2.00
C GLU A 301 -16.14 -1.21 2.67
N PHE A 302 -14.96 -0.59 2.51
CA PHE A 302 -13.75 -1.08 3.17
C PHE A 302 -13.88 -1.02 4.69
N GLN A 303 -14.34 0.11 5.25
CA GLN A 303 -14.54 0.28 6.70
C GLN A 303 -15.55 -0.72 7.25
N GLN A 304 -16.68 -0.91 6.58
CA GLN A 304 -17.69 -1.92 6.96
C GLN A 304 -17.07 -3.33 7.01
N VAL A 305 -16.24 -3.68 6.04
CA VAL A 305 -15.56 -4.98 6.04
C VAL A 305 -14.54 -5.08 7.18
N GLN A 306 -13.81 -3.99 7.54
CA GLN A 306 -12.92 -4.02 8.71
C GLN A 306 -13.71 -4.27 10.01
N GLN A 307 -14.82 -3.58 10.23
CA GLN A 307 -15.72 -3.84 11.37
C GLN A 307 -16.16 -5.31 11.41
N LEU A 308 -16.58 -5.87 10.27
CA LEU A 308 -16.93 -7.29 10.15
C LEU A 308 -15.80 -8.25 10.48
N LEU A 309 -14.56 -7.88 10.21
CA LEU A 309 -13.39 -8.71 10.50
C LEU A 309 -13.00 -8.66 11.99
N GLU A 310 -13.39 -7.63 12.71
CA GLU A 310 -13.17 -7.47 14.17
C GLU A 310 -14.24 -8.22 14.98
N LEU A 311 -15.46 -8.35 14.43
CA LEU A 311 -16.54 -9.07 15.10
C LEU A 311 -16.22 -10.55 15.31
N ASP A 312 -16.44 -11.06 16.51
CA ASP A 312 -16.32 -12.50 16.80
C ASP A 312 -17.51 -13.28 16.21
N THR A 313 -17.37 -13.64 14.95
CA THR A 313 -18.39 -14.40 14.20
C THR A 313 -18.02 -15.86 14.02
N ARG A 314 -17.53 -16.53 15.07
CA ARG A 314 -17.21 -17.96 15.00
C ARG A 314 -18.44 -18.77 14.61
N THR A 315 -18.39 -19.43 13.45
CA THR A 315 -19.43 -20.34 12.98
C THR A 315 -19.05 -21.78 13.29
N ALA A 316 -20.05 -22.64 13.51
CA ALA A 316 -19.80 -24.08 13.63
C ALA A 316 -19.20 -24.61 12.30
N PRO A 317 -18.35 -25.66 12.36
CA PRO A 317 -17.68 -26.19 11.14
C PRO A 317 -18.63 -26.58 10.00
N SER A 318 -19.89 -26.90 10.33
CA SER A 318 -20.94 -27.26 9.36
C SER A 318 -21.73 -26.07 8.80
N GLN A 319 -21.49 -24.84 9.29
CA GLN A 319 -22.22 -23.65 8.85
C GLN A 319 -21.37 -22.80 7.90
N THR A 320 -21.91 -22.49 6.74
CA THR A 320 -21.23 -21.77 5.67
C THR A 320 -21.54 -20.26 5.65
N THR A 321 -22.62 -19.85 6.31
CA THR A 321 -23.08 -18.45 6.36
C THR A 321 -23.17 -17.95 7.80
N VAL A 322 -22.84 -16.68 7.99
CA VAL A 322 -23.00 -15.99 9.26
C VAL A 322 -24.44 -15.44 9.33
N TYR A 323 -25.14 -15.66 10.45
CA TYR A 323 -26.48 -15.10 10.63
C TYR A 323 -26.45 -13.56 10.70
N PRO A 324 -27.54 -12.87 10.28
CA PRO A 324 -27.55 -11.41 10.17
C PRO A 324 -27.08 -10.69 11.45
N LEU A 325 -27.56 -11.09 12.61
CA LEU A 325 -27.26 -10.45 13.89
C LEU A 325 -26.03 -11.03 14.63
N SER A 326 -25.31 -12.02 14.04
CA SER A 326 -24.14 -12.61 14.70
C SER A 326 -23.00 -11.60 14.84
N GLY A 327 -22.50 -11.44 16.06
CA GLY A 327 -21.42 -10.52 16.39
C GLY A 327 -21.88 -9.10 16.79
N PHE A 328 -23.13 -8.74 16.50
CA PHE A 328 -23.71 -7.42 16.88
C PHE A 328 -24.39 -7.43 18.23
N MET A 329 -24.62 -8.59 18.82
CA MET A 329 -25.37 -8.71 20.06
C MET A 329 -24.48 -8.77 21.28
N ARG A 330 -24.74 -7.89 22.24
CA ARG A 330 -24.03 -7.82 23.52
C ARG A 330 -25.01 -8.05 24.67
N CYS A 331 -24.52 -8.56 25.78
CA CYS A 331 -25.28 -8.65 27.01
C CYS A 331 -25.15 -7.32 27.75
N ALA A 332 -26.25 -6.65 28.08
CA ALA A 332 -26.24 -5.36 28.75
C ALA A 332 -25.56 -5.40 30.12
N ASP A 333 -25.62 -6.53 30.85
CA ASP A 333 -25.02 -6.65 32.19
C ASP A 333 -23.50 -6.81 32.17
N CYS A 334 -22.96 -7.63 31.21
CA CYS A 334 -21.54 -7.97 31.23
C CYS A 334 -20.77 -7.53 29.97
N GLY A 335 -21.42 -6.89 29.00
CA GLY A 335 -20.82 -6.39 27.77
C GLY A 335 -20.31 -7.47 26.81
N GLN A 336 -20.43 -8.77 27.14
CA GLN A 336 -19.90 -9.85 26.33
C GLN A 336 -20.88 -10.28 25.24
N ASN A 337 -20.32 -10.81 24.13
CA ASN A 337 -21.11 -11.24 23.00
C ASN A 337 -22.12 -12.34 23.35
N MET A 338 -23.28 -12.30 22.71
CA MET A 338 -24.29 -13.34 22.81
C MET A 338 -24.11 -14.42 21.74
N ILE A 339 -24.24 -15.66 22.15
CA ILE A 339 -24.03 -16.85 21.31
C ILE A 339 -25.36 -17.44 20.91
N ARG A 340 -25.54 -17.70 19.60
CA ARG A 340 -26.74 -18.39 19.08
C ARG A 340 -26.70 -19.88 19.38
N ARG A 341 -27.82 -20.40 19.87
CA ARG A 341 -28.01 -21.82 20.21
C ARG A 341 -29.35 -22.34 19.69
N THR A 342 -29.34 -23.55 19.16
CA THR A 342 -30.56 -24.27 18.79
C THR A 342 -30.95 -25.22 19.92
N VAL A 343 -32.19 -25.13 20.38
CA VAL A 343 -32.79 -26.03 21.38
C VAL A 343 -33.90 -26.82 20.71
N THR A 344 -33.84 -28.13 20.79
CA THR A 344 -34.91 -28.98 20.28
C THR A 344 -35.87 -29.34 21.42
N LYS A 345 -37.14 -28.99 21.27
CA LYS A 345 -38.21 -29.34 22.23
C LYS A 345 -39.38 -29.94 21.41
N ASN A 346 -39.83 -31.14 21.78
CA ASN A 346 -40.94 -31.85 21.11
C ASN A 346 -40.76 -31.98 19.59
N GLY A 347 -39.53 -32.28 19.12
CA GLY A 347 -39.21 -32.40 17.69
C GLY A 347 -39.08 -31.07 16.94
N LYS A 348 -39.47 -29.96 17.52
CA LYS A 348 -39.31 -28.62 16.94
C LYS A 348 -38.01 -27.96 17.40
N LYS A 349 -37.31 -27.31 16.45
CA LYS A 349 -36.07 -26.59 16.68
C LYS A 349 -36.37 -25.11 16.96
N TYR A 350 -35.95 -24.62 18.12
CA TYR A 350 -36.03 -23.22 18.53
C TYR A 350 -34.65 -22.65 18.59
N GLN A 351 -34.50 -21.38 18.21
CA GLN A 351 -33.22 -20.70 18.15
C GLN A 351 -33.22 -19.50 19.10
N TYR A 352 -32.21 -19.44 19.95
CA TYR A 352 -32.07 -18.41 20.95
C TYR A 352 -30.66 -17.86 20.98
N TYR A 353 -30.51 -16.57 21.32
CA TYR A 353 -29.23 -15.98 21.68
C TYR A 353 -29.09 -16.04 23.20
N HIS A 354 -27.91 -16.44 23.69
CA HIS A 354 -27.58 -16.57 25.11
C HIS A 354 -26.30 -15.79 25.42
N CYS A 355 -26.21 -15.19 26.60
CA CYS A 355 -24.99 -14.58 27.09
C CYS A 355 -23.86 -15.62 27.17
N SER A 356 -22.70 -15.29 26.58
CA SER A 356 -21.52 -16.18 26.57
C SER A 356 -20.95 -16.40 27.96
N THR A 357 -20.90 -15.35 28.80
CA THR A 357 -20.40 -15.39 30.16
C THR A 357 -21.25 -16.32 31.05
N TYR A 358 -22.56 -16.19 30.98
CA TYR A 358 -23.48 -17.10 31.69
C TYR A 358 -23.28 -18.55 31.28
N LYS A 359 -23.15 -18.81 30.00
CA LYS A 359 -22.93 -20.18 29.48
C LYS A 359 -21.65 -20.83 30.00
N HIS A 360 -20.61 -20.06 30.22
CA HIS A 360 -19.31 -20.55 30.69
C HIS A 360 -19.14 -20.46 32.23
N GLY A 361 -20.21 -20.16 32.96
CA GLY A 361 -20.17 -20.10 34.40
C GLY A 361 -19.53 -18.85 34.99
N GLY A 362 -19.45 -17.77 34.23
CA GLY A 362 -18.75 -16.51 34.58
C GLY A 362 -19.53 -15.52 35.41
N GLY A 363 -20.63 -15.91 36.08
CA GLY A 363 -21.32 -15.07 37.09
C GLY A 363 -22.31 -14.04 36.52
N CYS A 364 -22.65 -14.06 35.25
CA CYS A 364 -23.71 -13.23 34.68
C CYS A 364 -25.08 -13.87 34.85
N THR A 365 -26.14 -13.05 34.76
CA THR A 365 -27.55 -13.52 34.80
C THR A 365 -27.96 -14.22 33.49
N PRO A 366 -29.01 -15.07 33.48
CA PRO A 366 -29.41 -15.85 32.31
C PRO A 366 -30.14 -14.99 31.27
N HIS A 367 -29.43 -14.21 30.49
CA HIS A 367 -29.99 -13.48 29.36
C HIS A 367 -30.19 -14.42 28.18
N MET A 368 -31.44 -14.52 27.71
CA MET A 368 -31.82 -15.36 26.57
C MET A 368 -32.97 -14.71 25.79
N ILE A 369 -32.79 -14.52 24.48
CA ILE A 369 -33.81 -13.95 23.61
C ILE A 369 -34.06 -14.87 22.39
N ASN A 370 -35.31 -14.96 21.95
CA ASN A 370 -35.67 -15.75 20.77
C ASN A 370 -35.16 -15.09 19.49
N SER A 371 -34.48 -15.85 18.62
CA SER A 371 -33.83 -15.35 17.40
C SER A 371 -34.83 -14.78 16.38
N GLU A 372 -36.01 -15.41 16.19
CA GLU A 372 -37.02 -14.96 15.22
C GLU A 372 -37.64 -13.63 15.67
N LYS A 373 -38.14 -13.59 16.93
CA LYS A 373 -38.74 -12.37 17.50
C LYS A 373 -37.76 -11.20 17.47
N LEU A 374 -36.50 -11.46 17.84
CA LEU A 374 -35.46 -10.46 17.78
C LEU A 374 -35.26 -9.91 16.35
N THR A 375 -35.16 -10.80 15.36
CA THR A 375 -35.01 -10.39 13.95
C THR A 375 -36.18 -9.54 13.48
N GLU A 376 -37.40 -9.89 13.87
CA GLU A 376 -38.62 -9.12 13.57
C GLU A 376 -38.60 -7.74 14.26
N SER A 377 -38.21 -7.68 15.54
CA SER A 377 -38.12 -6.41 16.30
C SER A 377 -37.07 -5.47 15.72
N VAL A 378 -35.89 -6.01 15.38
CA VAL A 378 -34.81 -5.22 14.76
C VAL A 378 -35.23 -4.72 13.37
N LEU A 379 -35.89 -5.56 12.57
CA LEU A 379 -36.42 -5.16 11.26
C LEU A 379 -37.49 -4.06 11.38
N ALA A 380 -38.36 -4.17 12.37
CA ALA A 380 -39.37 -3.15 12.63
C ALA A 380 -38.75 -1.81 13.09
N ALA A 381 -37.71 -1.88 13.94
CA ALA A 381 -36.99 -0.69 14.39
C ALA A 381 -36.26 0.00 13.22
N ILE A 382 -35.58 -0.75 12.36
CA ILE A 382 -34.92 -0.21 11.16
C ILE A 382 -35.95 0.48 10.25
N ARG A 383 -37.06 -0.18 9.94
CA ARG A 383 -38.12 0.41 9.11
C ARG A 383 -38.65 1.71 9.71
N HIS A 384 -38.90 1.71 11.01
CA HIS A 384 -39.38 2.90 11.70
C HIS A 384 -38.39 4.06 11.60
N GLN A 385 -37.10 3.81 11.84
CA GLN A 385 -36.06 4.83 11.72
C GLN A 385 -35.92 5.37 10.30
N VAL A 386 -35.93 4.48 9.29
CA VAL A 386 -35.86 4.90 7.88
C VAL A 386 -37.07 5.74 7.50
N THR A 387 -38.28 5.36 7.95
CA THR A 387 -39.50 6.14 7.68
C THR A 387 -39.41 7.53 8.31
N LEU A 388 -38.97 7.63 9.56
CA LEU A 388 -38.79 8.93 10.24
C LEU A 388 -37.78 9.82 9.51
N LEU A 389 -36.67 9.25 9.01
CA LEU A 389 -35.67 9.98 8.25
C LEU A 389 -36.22 10.50 6.92
N VAL A 390 -36.97 9.68 6.19
CA VAL A 390 -37.59 10.06 4.91
C VAL A 390 -38.64 11.15 5.13
N GLU A 391 -39.41 11.08 6.22
CA GLU A 391 -40.38 12.14 6.57
C GLU A 391 -39.68 13.44 6.99
N ALA A 392 -38.64 13.36 7.83
CA ALA A 392 -37.84 14.52 8.22
C ALA A 392 -37.20 15.21 7.00
N GLU A 393 -36.66 14.43 6.07
CA GLU A 393 -36.11 14.97 4.82
C GLU A 393 -37.13 15.73 3.99
N LYS A 394 -38.35 15.19 3.82
CA LYS A 394 -39.40 15.88 3.06
C LYS A 394 -39.74 17.24 3.67
N VAL A 395 -39.82 17.30 5.00
CA VAL A 395 -40.13 18.56 5.70
C VAL A 395 -38.96 19.54 5.60
N LEU A 396 -37.75 19.10 5.81
CA LEU A 396 -36.54 19.94 5.73
C LEU A 396 -36.29 20.44 4.29
N SER A 397 -36.47 19.59 3.28
CA SER A 397 -36.33 19.99 1.88
C SER A 397 -37.38 21.03 1.46
N HIS A 398 -38.61 20.96 1.97
CA HIS A 398 -39.61 21.99 1.78
C HIS A 398 -39.24 23.30 2.49
N ALA A 399 -38.64 23.23 3.67
CA ALA A 399 -38.15 24.38 4.40
C ALA A 399 -36.99 25.11 3.68
N GLU A 400 -36.04 24.36 3.12
CA GLU A 400 -34.94 24.89 2.31
C GLU A 400 -35.44 25.61 1.05
N LEU A 401 -36.45 25.07 0.38
CA LEU A 401 -37.07 25.71 -0.76
C LEU A 401 -37.75 27.06 -0.39
N ALA A 402 -38.24 27.17 0.86
CA ALA A 402 -38.86 28.39 1.36
C ALA A 402 -37.85 29.45 1.85
N SER A 403 -36.66 29.05 2.29
CA SER A 403 -35.66 29.93 2.93
C SER A 403 -34.82 30.79 1.99
N GLY A 404 -34.93 30.63 0.67
CA GLY A 404 -34.24 31.48 -0.33
C GLY A 404 -32.71 31.25 -0.42
N GLU A 405 -32.12 30.37 0.36
CA GLU A 405 -30.66 30.10 0.40
C GLU A 405 -30.16 29.41 -0.86
N GLN A 406 -30.97 28.54 -1.48
CA GLN A 406 -30.67 28.00 -2.82
C GLN A 406 -30.59 29.09 -3.92
N ILE A 407 -31.26 30.21 -3.73
CA ILE A 407 -31.15 31.37 -4.64
C ILE A 407 -29.75 31.99 -4.51
N GLY A 408 -29.21 32.08 -3.30
CA GLY A 408 -27.86 32.56 -3.01
C GLY A 408 -26.78 31.76 -3.73
N ILE A 409 -26.84 30.42 -3.66
CA ILE A 409 -25.87 29.53 -4.32
C ILE A 409 -25.95 29.65 -5.86
N LYS A 410 -27.15 29.71 -6.42
CA LYS A 410 -27.35 29.94 -7.87
C LYS A 410 -26.81 31.29 -8.35
N ILE A 411 -26.92 32.33 -7.51
CA ILE A 411 -26.32 33.64 -7.79
C ILE A 411 -24.80 33.56 -7.81
N LEU A 412 -24.17 32.85 -6.82
CA LEU A 412 -22.74 32.62 -6.79
C LEU A 412 -22.25 31.84 -8.02
N ASP A 413 -22.99 30.82 -8.44
CA ASP A 413 -22.67 30.06 -9.66
C ASP A 413 -22.76 30.93 -10.93
N SER A 414 -23.77 31.75 -11.04
CA SER A 414 -23.88 32.68 -12.19
C SER A 414 -22.74 33.69 -12.21
N GLN A 415 -22.26 34.16 -11.06
CA GLN A 415 -21.09 35.04 -10.94
C GLN A 415 -19.80 34.36 -11.36
N ILE A 416 -19.58 33.08 -10.95
CA ILE A 416 -18.41 32.28 -11.38
C ILE A 416 -18.42 32.15 -12.90
N ILE A 417 -19.53 31.75 -13.51
CA ILE A 417 -19.66 31.60 -14.98
C ILE A 417 -19.35 32.91 -15.71
N ALA A 418 -19.82 34.02 -15.21
CA ALA A 418 -19.56 35.34 -15.80
C ALA A 418 -18.07 35.71 -15.74
N LEU A 419 -17.41 35.45 -14.61
CA LEU A 419 -15.99 35.74 -14.42
C LEU A 419 -15.10 34.76 -15.23
N GLU A 420 -15.49 33.51 -15.40
CA GLU A 420 -14.79 32.53 -16.25
C GLU A 420 -14.88 32.96 -17.74
N ALA A 421 -16.01 33.45 -18.18
CA ALA A 421 -16.16 34.02 -19.54
C ALA A 421 -15.29 35.28 -19.74
N GLU A 422 -15.18 36.13 -18.71
CA GLU A 422 -14.29 37.30 -18.73
C GLU A 422 -12.82 36.91 -18.80
N LEU A 423 -12.40 35.89 -18.03
CA LEU A 423 -11.06 35.31 -18.03
C LEU A 423 -10.69 34.75 -19.40
N GLU A 424 -11.59 33.97 -20.01
CA GLU A 424 -11.40 33.44 -21.35
C GLU A 424 -11.28 34.57 -22.41
N ARG A 425 -12.08 35.60 -22.29
CA ARG A 425 -12.02 36.78 -23.17
C ARG A 425 -10.66 37.47 -23.10
N TYR A 426 -10.14 37.76 -21.90
CA TYR A 426 -8.82 38.39 -21.75
C TYR A 426 -7.68 37.49 -22.17
N SER A 427 -7.79 36.17 -21.97
CA SER A 427 -6.82 35.18 -22.44
C SER A 427 -6.77 35.17 -23.98
N ASN A 428 -7.90 35.19 -24.64
CA ASN A 428 -7.99 35.25 -26.10
C ASN A 428 -7.46 36.59 -26.65
N LEU A 429 -7.72 37.71 -25.98
CA LEU A 429 -7.16 39.02 -26.35
C LEU A 429 -5.63 39.03 -26.20
N LYS A 430 -5.08 38.37 -25.19
CA LYS A 430 -3.63 38.25 -25.01
C LYS A 430 -2.98 37.45 -26.13
N ILE A 431 -3.63 36.40 -26.61
CA ILE A 431 -3.15 35.59 -27.75
C ILE A 431 -3.18 36.45 -29.05
N ARG A 432 -4.24 37.19 -29.29
CA ARG A 432 -4.33 38.09 -30.44
C ARG A 432 -3.29 39.19 -30.41
N LEU A 433 -3.08 39.81 -29.26
CA LEU A 433 -2.04 40.83 -29.07
C LEU A 433 -0.65 40.33 -29.42
N TYR A 434 -0.35 39.04 -29.12
CA TYR A 434 0.89 38.41 -29.50
C TYR A 434 0.99 38.22 -31.04
N GLN A 435 -0.11 37.85 -31.67
CA GLN A 435 -0.17 37.75 -33.16
C GLN A 435 0.04 39.12 -33.81
N ASP A 436 -0.62 40.18 -33.31
CA ASP A 436 -0.46 41.54 -33.79
C ASP A 436 0.97 42.07 -33.65
N LEU A 437 1.70 41.63 -32.60
CA LEU A 437 3.13 41.92 -32.45
C LEU A 437 3.99 41.17 -33.48
N CYS A 438 3.64 39.93 -33.80
CA CYS A 438 4.32 39.15 -34.82
C CYS A 438 4.11 39.67 -36.24
N ASP A 439 2.95 40.32 -36.48
CA ASP A 439 2.55 40.91 -37.74
C ASP A 439 2.99 42.40 -37.87
N ASP A 440 3.81 42.90 -36.93
CA ASP A 440 4.29 44.29 -36.85
C ASP A 440 3.17 45.36 -36.79
N VAL A 441 1.95 44.99 -36.35
CA VAL A 441 0.83 45.88 -36.19
C VAL A 441 0.92 46.72 -34.92
N VAL A 442 1.57 46.17 -33.88
CA VAL A 442 1.74 46.79 -32.55
C VAL A 442 3.24 46.83 -32.21
N SER A 443 3.70 47.99 -31.69
CA SER A 443 5.08 48.14 -31.24
C SER A 443 5.38 47.32 -29.96
N ARG A 444 6.65 47.03 -29.69
CA ARG A 444 7.07 46.29 -28.49
C ARG A 444 6.70 47.03 -27.18
N GLU A 445 6.67 48.33 -27.17
CA GLU A 445 6.31 49.15 -26.02
C GLU A 445 4.80 49.03 -25.73
N GLU A 446 3.97 49.24 -26.74
CA GLU A 446 2.50 49.08 -26.66
C GLU A 446 2.11 47.65 -26.27
N TYR A 447 2.79 46.63 -26.85
CA TYR A 447 2.61 45.24 -26.45
C TYR A 447 2.90 45.03 -24.95
N GLY A 448 4.00 45.57 -24.44
CA GLY A 448 4.39 45.46 -23.03
C GLY A 448 3.31 46.03 -22.09
N GLU A 449 2.80 47.23 -22.40
CA GLU A 449 1.76 47.86 -21.59
C GLU A 449 0.44 47.10 -21.62
N MET A 450 -0.02 46.71 -22.82
CA MET A 450 -1.29 45.98 -22.98
C MET A 450 -1.21 44.56 -22.39
N ASN A 451 -0.10 43.85 -22.58
CA ASN A 451 0.12 42.53 -22.00
C ASN A 451 0.10 42.58 -20.44
N THR A 452 0.70 43.62 -19.84
CA THR A 452 0.66 43.81 -18.39
C THR A 452 -0.76 44.09 -17.90
N ARG A 453 -1.55 44.93 -18.61
CA ARG A 453 -2.95 45.19 -18.28
C ARG A 453 -3.82 43.95 -18.38
N PHE A 454 -3.66 43.14 -19.43
CA PHE A 454 -4.42 41.89 -19.58
C PHE A 454 -4.00 40.85 -18.52
N ALA A 455 -2.71 40.74 -18.22
CA ALA A 455 -2.22 39.85 -17.15
C ALA A 455 -2.82 40.22 -15.80
N GLN A 456 -2.91 41.52 -15.50
CA GLN A 456 -3.52 42.01 -14.27
C GLN A 456 -5.02 41.68 -14.22
N LYS A 457 -5.76 41.89 -15.33
CA LYS A 457 -7.20 41.58 -15.42
C LYS A 457 -7.47 40.07 -15.25
N ILE A 458 -6.63 39.22 -15.84
CA ILE A 458 -6.72 37.76 -15.68
C ILE A 458 -6.53 37.40 -14.22
N LYS A 459 -5.52 37.98 -13.56
CA LYS A 459 -5.26 37.72 -12.15
C LYS A 459 -6.40 38.20 -11.26
N GLU A 460 -6.91 39.41 -11.46
CA GLU A 460 -8.07 39.94 -10.71
C GLU A 460 -9.31 39.05 -10.86
N ALA A 461 -9.57 38.51 -12.05
CA ALA A 461 -10.68 37.57 -12.28
C ALA A 461 -10.43 36.23 -11.56
N GLN A 462 -9.23 35.70 -11.63
CA GLN A 462 -8.85 34.45 -10.92
C GLN A 462 -9.00 34.56 -9.39
N ASP A 463 -8.49 35.66 -8.82
CA ASP A 463 -8.57 35.93 -7.39
C ASP A 463 -10.06 36.05 -6.94
N LYS A 464 -10.92 36.72 -7.73
CA LYS A 464 -12.35 36.79 -7.45
C LYS A 464 -13.07 35.46 -7.57
N ILE A 465 -12.74 34.64 -8.57
CA ILE A 465 -13.30 33.28 -8.71
C ILE A 465 -12.96 32.44 -7.48
N GLN A 466 -11.73 32.55 -7.01
CA GLN A 466 -11.29 31.83 -5.82
C GLN A 466 -12.05 32.30 -4.56
N GLU A 467 -12.20 33.60 -4.37
CA GLU A 467 -12.98 34.16 -3.24
C GLU A 467 -14.45 33.70 -3.26
N ILE A 468 -15.09 33.71 -4.45
CA ILE A 468 -16.47 33.25 -4.57
C ILE A 468 -16.60 31.74 -4.34
N ARG A 469 -15.62 30.95 -4.80
CA ARG A 469 -15.57 29.51 -4.54
C ARG A 469 -15.41 29.21 -3.05
N GLU A 470 -14.59 29.96 -2.34
CA GLU A 470 -14.44 29.84 -0.88
C GLU A 470 -15.74 30.19 -0.15
N LYS A 471 -16.38 31.31 -0.54
CA LYS A 471 -17.70 31.68 -0.01
C LYS A 471 -18.78 30.63 -0.30
N LYS A 472 -18.77 30.05 -1.52
CA LYS A 472 -19.68 28.96 -1.87
C LYS A 472 -19.38 27.70 -1.03
N GLN A 473 -18.11 27.40 -0.78
CA GLN A 473 -17.72 26.24 0.02
C GLN A 473 -18.05 26.43 1.50
N GLU A 474 -17.97 27.64 2.03
CA GLU A 474 -18.46 27.97 3.38
C GLU A 474 -20.00 27.88 3.45
N ALA A 475 -20.72 28.44 2.49
CA ALA A 475 -22.17 28.30 2.39
C ALA A 475 -22.60 26.83 2.33
N LEU A 476 -21.94 26.01 1.48
CA LEU A 476 -22.21 24.58 1.38
C LEU A 476 -21.87 23.78 2.66
N LYS A 477 -20.92 24.22 3.47
CA LYS A 477 -20.64 23.59 4.78
C LYS A 477 -21.74 23.87 5.81
N HIS A 478 -22.42 25.00 5.68
CA HIS A 478 -23.56 25.36 6.53
C HIS A 478 -24.90 24.84 6.01
N ASP A 479 -25.00 24.52 4.70
CA ASP A 479 -26.27 24.36 3.98
C ASP A 479 -26.63 22.90 3.63
N THR A 480 -25.78 21.90 3.91
CA THR A 480 -26.20 20.50 3.84
C THR A 480 -26.90 20.12 5.16
N LEU A 481 -28.13 20.53 5.31
CA LEU A 481 -29.02 20.05 6.36
C LEU A 481 -29.21 18.51 6.25
N LEU A 482 -28.99 17.96 5.06
CA LEU A 482 -29.17 16.54 4.78
C LEU A 482 -27.86 15.88 4.33
N PRO A 483 -27.32 14.92 5.09
CA PRO A 483 -26.10 14.23 4.74
C PRO A 483 -26.28 13.34 3.50
N THR A 484 -25.21 13.20 2.70
CA THR A 484 -25.19 12.35 1.50
C THR A 484 -25.51 10.87 1.77
N TRP A 485 -25.28 10.38 2.99
CA TRP A 485 -25.62 9.02 3.38
C TRP A 485 -27.13 8.74 3.44
N LEU A 486 -27.97 9.77 3.51
CA LEU A 486 -29.43 9.62 3.58
C LEU A 486 -30.02 8.98 2.30
N GLU A 487 -29.42 9.29 1.14
CA GLU A 487 -29.82 8.63 -0.12
C GLU A 487 -29.61 7.12 -0.10
N GLU A 488 -28.53 6.65 0.56
CA GLU A 488 -28.25 5.23 0.70
C GLU A 488 -29.26 4.53 1.63
N PHE A 489 -29.87 5.28 2.55
CA PHE A 489 -30.85 4.76 3.50
C PHE A 489 -32.24 4.56 2.89
N LYS A 490 -32.62 5.38 1.92
CA LYS A 490 -33.92 5.28 1.22
C LYS A 490 -34.13 3.91 0.58
N GLN A 491 -33.08 3.24 0.14
CA GLN A 491 -33.17 1.90 -0.43
C GLN A 491 -33.75 0.85 0.56
N TYR A 492 -33.71 1.15 1.89
CA TYR A 492 -34.19 0.24 2.94
C TYR A 492 -35.62 0.51 3.41
N GLU A 493 -36.32 1.50 2.84
CA GLU A 493 -37.69 1.85 3.23
C GLU A 493 -38.67 0.65 3.13
N HIS A 494 -38.47 -0.19 2.10
CA HIS A 494 -39.36 -1.32 1.81
C HIS A 494 -38.73 -2.70 2.07
N ILE A 495 -37.74 -2.76 2.97
CA ILE A 495 -37.03 -4.01 3.27
C ILE A 495 -37.99 -5.06 3.88
N LYS A 496 -38.01 -6.27 3.28
CA LYS A 496 -38.87 -7.37 3.74
C LYS A 496 -38.18 -8.36 4.66
N THR A 497 -36.89 -8.55 4.47
CA THR A 497 -36.06 -9.51 5.19
C THR A 497 -34.81 -8.82 5.73
N LEU A 498 -34.41 -9.17 6.96
CA LEU A 498 -33.19 -8.62 7.56
C LEU A 498 -31.98 -9.36 6.98
N GLU A 499 -31.30 -8.74 6.05
CA GLU A 499 -30.02 -9.22 5.51
C GLU A 499 -28.86 -8.72 6.34
N ARG A 500 -27.72 -9.47 6.32
CA ARG A 500 -26.54 -9.08 7.09
C ARG A 500 -25.96 -7.74 6.63
N ARG A 501 -26.02 -7.43 5.35
CA ARG A 501 -25.56 -6.16 4.79
C ARG A 501 -26.23 -4.98 5.46
N VAL A 502 -27.55 -5.04 5.60
CA VAL A 502 -28.36 -3.99 6.26
C VAL A 502 -27.95 -3.80 7.71
N VAL A 503 -27.73 -4.89 8.44
CA VAL A 503 -27.28 -4.82 9.84
C VAL A 503 -25.91 -4.17 9.95
N VAL A 504 -24.98 -4.51 9.05
CA VAL A 504 -23.62 -3.95 9.03
C VAL A 504 -23.62 -2.45 8.71
N GLU A 505 -24.49 -2.01 7.83
CA GLU A 505 -24.59 -0.61 7.41
C GLU A 505 -25.27 0.27 8.44
N LEU A 506 -26.24 -0.28 9.18
CA LEU A 506 -27.13 0.52 10.01
C LEU A 506 -26.90 0.37 11.52
N ILE A 507 -26.38 -0.76 11.99
CA ILE A 507 -26.32 -1.10 13.42
C ILE A 507 -24.87 -1.23 13.88
N ASP A 508 -24.51 -0.48 14.93
CA ASP A 508 -23.23 -0.65 15.60
C ASP A 508 -23.26 -1.87 16.53
N HIS A 509 -24.23 -1.91 17.46
CA HIS A 509 -24.48 -3.07 18.32
C HIS A 509 -25.89 -3.08 18.88
N ILE A 510 -26.27 -4.20 19.48
CA ILE A 510 -27.58 -4.39 20.14
C ILE A 510 -27.32 -4.90 21.54
N ASP A 511 -27.73 -4.14 22.53
CA ASP A 511 -27.71 -4.54 23.94
C ASP A 511 -28.99 -5.28 24.33
N VAL A 512 -28.84 -6.43 24.98
CA VAL A 512 -29.95 -7.27 25.42
C VAL A 512 -30.04 -7.22 26.93
N HIS A 513 -31.05 -6.52 27.44
CA HIS A 513 -31.35 -6.38 28.86
C HIS A 513 -32.18 -7.54 29.41
N SER A 514 -33.15 -8.02 28.64
CA SER A 514 -34.03 -9.11 29.06
C SER A 514 -34.53 -9.95 27.88
N LYS A 515 -35.49 -10.84 28.13
CA LYS A 515 -36.14 -11.64 27.07
C LYS A 515 -36.98 -10.81 26.11
N THR A 516 -37.36 -9.62 26.49
CA THR A 516 -38.32 -8.74 25.78
C THR A 516 -37.78 -7.33 25.56
N GLU A 517 -36.67 -7.00 26.15
CA GLU A 517 -36.10 -5.65 26.15
C GLU A 517 -34.72 -5.66 25.49
N ILE A 518 -34.60 -4.87 24.45
CA ILE A 518 -33.37 -4.68 23.68
C ILE A 518 -33.18 -3.19 23.43
N GLU A 519 -31.93 -2.77 23.33
CA GLU A 519 -31.50 -1.43 22.91
C GLU A 519 -30.67 -1.57 21.67
N ILE A 520 -31.03 -0.83 20.61
CA ILE A 520 -30.38 -0.89 19.30
C ILE A 520 -29.60 0.41 19.10
N HIS A 521 -28.28 0.30 19.01
CA HIS A 521 -27.40 1.42 18.72
C HIS A 521 -27.12 1.48 17.21
N PHE A 522 -27.54 2.56 16.58
CA PHE A 522 -27.33 2.77 15.15
C PHE A 522 -25.97 3.42 14.90
N CYS A 523 -25.33 3.13 13.77
CA CYS A 523 -24.02 3.67 13.39
C CYS A 523 -24.01 5.21 13.22
N PHE A 524 -25.17 5.84 13.12
CA PHE A 524 -25.42 7.26 12.85
C PHE A 524 -26.32 7.90 13.92
N GLU A 525 -26.23 7.42 15.15
CA GLU A 525 -27.08 7.87 16.25
C GLU A 525 -26.90 9.36 16.55
N ASP A 526 -25.66 9.87 16.51
CA ASP A 526 -25.34 11.28 16.73
C ASP A 526 -25.90 12.18 15.60
N GLU A 527 -25.77 11.72 14.34
CA GLU A 527 -26.32 12.43 13.19
C GLU A 527 -27.85 12.42 13.17
N LEU A 528 -28.45 11.28 13.54
CA LEU A 528 -29.89 11.17 13.72
C LEU A 528 -30.42 12.13 14.77
N HIS A 529 -29.74 12.22 15.91
CA HIS A 529 -30.12 13.11 16.99
C HIS A 529 -30.07 14.57 16.52
N SER A 530 -29.01 14.96 15.83
CA SER A 530 -28.88 16.30 15.25
C SER A 530 -29.99 16.64 14.24
N ILE A 531 -30.38 15.71 13.36
CA ILE A 531 -31.48 15.90 12.39
C ILE A 531 -32.82 16.01 13.11
N THR A 532 -33.02 15.14 14.10
CA THR A 532 -34.28 15.13 14.89
C THR A 532 -34.44 16.40 15.71
N GLU A 533 -33.38 16.92 16.31
CA GLU A 533 -33.38 18.22 17.01
C GLU A 533 -33.76 19.36 16.08
N LYS A 534 -33.09 19.46 14.89
CA LYS A 534 -33.41 20.47 13.87
C LYS A 534 -34.86 20.36 13.39
N PHE A 535 -35.37 19.14 13.21
CA PHE A 535 -36.76 18.90 12.83
C PHE A 535 -37.75 19.36 13.94
N MET A 536 -37.46 19.08 15.21
CA MET A 536 -38.26 19.52 16.34
C MET A 536 -38.22 21.05 16.50
N GLU A 537 -37.05 21.67 16.34
CA GLU A 537 -36.91 23.14 16.33
C GLU A 537 -37.74 23.77 15.23
N TYR A 538 -37.70 23.20 14.02
CA TYR A 538 -38.50 23.67 12.90
C TYR A 538 -40.00 23.57 13.18
N GLN A 539 -40.47 22.44 13.70
CA GLN A 539 -41.89 22.28 14.11
C GLN A 539 -42.33 23.24 15.19
N THR A 540 -41.45 23.53 16.16
CA THR A 540 -41.78 24.47 17.25
C THR A 540 -41.84 25.92 16.78
N HIS A 541 -41.04 26.30 15.80
CA HIS A 541 -41.04 27.65 15.21
C HIS A 541 -42.15 27.89 14.18
N HIS A 542 -42.56 26.87 13.41
CA HIS A 542 -43.50 27.00 12.30
C HIS A 542 -44.84 26.27 12.52
N GLY A 543 -44.92 25.41 13.54
CA GLY A 543 -46.15 24.66 13.87
C GLY A 543 -47.31 25.53 14.39
N ASN A 544 -47.05 26.78 14.73
CA ASN A 544 -48.10 27.75 15.15
C ASN A 544 -48.73 28.49 13.97
N GLU A 545 -48.18 28.46 12.75
CA GLU A 545 -48.74 29.13 11.60
C GLU A 545 -49.77 28.30 10.81
N VAL A 546 -49.78 26.98 10.96
CA VAL A 546 -50.69 26.06 10.25
C VAL A 546 -52.01 25.80 11.00
N ALA A 547 -52.16 26.32 12.21
CA ALA A 547 -53.38 26.13 13.04
C ALA A 547 -54.37 27.30 12.94
N GLU A 548 -54.09 28.32 12.11
CA GLU A 548 -54.98 29.51 11.90
C GLU A 548 -55.40 29.72 10.43
N GLU A 549 -55.31 28.73 9.55
CA GLU A 549 -56.00 28.78 8.24
C GLU A 549 -57.02 27.56 8.17
#